data_d2e391fee3b0cb5a4e69b128172f72a2
#
_entry.id   d2e391fee3b0cb5a4e69b128172f72a2
#
_cell.length_a   1.000
_cell.length_b   1.000
_cell.length_c   1.000
_cell.angle_alpha   90.00
_cell.angle_beta   90.00
_cell.angle_gamma   90.00
#
_symmetry.space_group_name_H-M   'P 1'
#
loop_
_entity.id
_entity.type
_entity.pdbx_description
1 polymer ?
#
loop_
_entity_poly.entity_id
_entity_poly.type
_entity_poly.pdbx_seq_one_letter_code
_entity_poly.pdbx_strand_id
1 'polypeptide(L)'
;MRRLILTVLLLGTVGLIGIAPLPIGKGQAPQKEVAFVEFPNQVKLLGVFLKGNYLVVHDDTRMALGEDCTYVYSRKENQPDKLVVSFHCIPVAREKSEHFTVRTARISYLIPTREVREIQFAGSSEAHQIPSE
;
A
#
# COMPACT_ATOMS: atom_id res chain seq x y z
N MET A 1 72.35 -47.80 3.28
CA MET A 1 71.41 -47.14 2.39
C MET A 1 70.01 -47.16 2.96
N ARG A 2 69.64 -46.10 3.56
CA ARG A 2 68.28 -45.97 4.20
C ARG A 2 67.41 -45.07 3.30
N ARG A 3 66.38 -45.65 2.72
CA ARG A 3 65.38 -44.87 1.95
C ARG A 3 64.33 -44.32 2.95
N LEU A 4 64.34 -43.01 3.08
CA LEU A 4 63.29 -42.30 3.83
C LEU A 4 62.08 -42.11 2.88
N ILE A 5 60.97 -42.74 3.23
CA ILE A 5 59.68 -42.54 2.58
C ILE A 5 59.00 -41.40 3.32
N LEU A 6 58.85 -40.26 2.67
CA LEU A 6 58.14 -39.11 3.20
C LEU A 6 56.67 -39.25 2.81
N THR A 7 55.85 -39.63 3.80
CA THR A 7 54.38 -39.70 3.59
C THR A 7 53.80 -38.31 3.87
N VAL A 8 53.41 -37.60 2.79
CA VAL A 8 52.71 -36.35 2.90
C VAL A 8 51.22 -36.63 3.17
N LEU A 9 50.78 -36.31 4.38
CA LEU A 9 49.39 -36.39 4.81
C LEU A 9 48.69 -35.11 4.36
N LEU A 10 47.90 -35.17 3.27
CA LEU A 10 47.04 -34.08 2.84
C LEU A 10 45.75 -34.08 3.66
N LEU A 11 45.71 -33.21 4.66
CA LEU A 11 44.45 -32.93 5.39
C LEU A 11 43.58 -32.02 4.50
N GLY A 12 42.61 -32.62 3.83
CA GLY A 12 41.54 -31.90 3.16
C GLY A 12 40.54 -31.31 4.19
N THR A 13 40.62 -30.00 4.41
CA THR A 13 39.61 -29.27 5.12
C THR A 13 38.38 -29.09 4.24
N VAL A 14 37.36 -29.91 4.45
CA VAL A 14 36.03 -29.71 3.85
C VAL A 14 35.41 -28.51 4.56
N GLY A 15 35.46 -27.33 3.91
CA GLY A 15 34.76 -26.14 4.35
C GLY A 15 33.24 -26.36 4.19
N LEU A 16 32.54 -26.55 5.30
CA LEU A 16 31.09 -26.44 5.34
C LEU A 16 30.74 -24.97 5.03
N ILE A 17 30.33 -24.71 3.79
CA ILE A 17 29.67 -23.45 3.44
C ILE A 17 28.30 -23.50 4.09
N GLY A 18 28.17 -22.87 5.26
CA GLY A 18 26.89 -22.63 5.91
C GLY A 18 26.06 -21.72 5.04
N ILE A 19 25.07 -22.27 4.37
CA ILE A 19 24.02 -21.50 3.72
C ILE A 19 23.17 -20.90 4.86
N ALA A 20 23.46 -19.64 5.21
CA ALA A 20 22.61 -18.89 6.11
C ALA A 20 21.22 -18.78 5.46
N PRO A 21 20.13 -19.17 6.15
CA PRO A 21 18.79 -18.96 5.62
C PRO A 21 18.60 -17.44 5.47
N LEU A 22 18.35 -17.00 4.24
CA LEU A 22 17.92 -15.63 3.99
C LEU A 22 16.67 -15.38 4.84
N PRO A 23 16.59 -14.27 5.56
CA PRO A 23 15.37 -13.92 6.28
C PRO A 23 14.25 -13.81 5.22
N ILE A 24 13.35 -14.79 5.26
CA ILE A 24 12.08 -14.70 4.53
C ILE A 24 11.38 -13.52 5.19
N GLY A 25 11.32 -12.39 4.48
CA GLY A 25 10.57 -11.22 4.92
C GLY A 25 9.17 -11.71 5.28
N LYS A 26 8.76 -11.52 6.55
CA LYS A 26 7.40 -11.80 6.97
C LYS A 26 6.52 -10.91 6.11
N GLY A 27 5.89 -11.47 5.08
CA GLY A 27 4.86 -10.81 4.33
C GLY A 27 3.85 -10.27 5.33
N GLN A 28 3.58 -8.98 5.28
CA GLN A 28 2.59 -8.36 6.15
C GLN A 28 1.26 -9.07 5.91
N ALA A 29 0.58 -9.51 6.96
CA ALA A 29 -0.73 -10.14 6.82
C ALA A 29 -1.69 -9.16 6.12
N PRO A 30 -2.57 -9.64 5.21
CA PRO A 30 -3.56 -8.80 4.54
C PRO A 30 -4.30 -7.94 5.56
N GLN A 31 -4.33 -6.65 5.33
CA GLN A 31 -4.95 -5.69 6.25
C GLN A 31 -6.20 -5.09 5.63
N LYS A 32 -7.14 -4.75 6.50
CA LYS A 32 -8.25 -3.90 6.17
C LYS A 32 -8.06 -2.57 6.87
N GLU A 33 -7.94 -1.51 6.11
CA GLU A 33 -7.73 -0.15 6.59
C GLU A 33 -9.01 0.65 6.44
N VAL A 34 -9.28 1.49 7.42
CA VAL A 34 -10.51 2.31 7.48
C VAL A 34 -10.14 3.72 7.90
N ALA A 35 -10.67 4.70 7.20
CA ALA A 35 -10.50 6.11 7.54
C ALA A 35 -11.79 6.91 7.37
N PHE A 36 -11.97 7.89 8.24
CA PHE A 36 -13.00 8.91 8.10
C PHE A 36 -12.37 10.17 7.54
N VAL A 37 -12.99 10.76 6.53
CA VAL A 37 -12.51 11.99 5.90
C VAL A 37 -13.67 12.96 5.67
N GLU A 38 -13.39 14.23 5.89
CA GLU A 38 -14.28 15.32 5.52
C GLU A 38 -13.65 16.11 4.37
N PHE A 39 -14.43 16.32 3.30
CA PHE A 39 -14.08 17.23 2.23
C PHE A 39 -14.88 18.53 2.39
N PRO A 40 -14.30 19.58 3.00
CA PRO A 40 -15.00 20.87 3.19
C PRO A 40 -15.28 21.55 1.84
N ASN A 41 -14.40 21.35 0.88
CA ASN A 41 -14.55 21.82 -0.49
C ASN A 41 -14.77 20.62 -1.42
N GLN A 42 -15.40 20.87 -2.55
CA GLN A 42 -15.64 19.85 -3.55
C GLN A 42 -14.31 19.33 -4.13
N VAL A 43 -14.16 18.00 -4.16
CA VAL A 43 -13.07 17.29 -4.85
C VAL A 43 -13.66 16.32 -5.87
N LYS A 44 -12.88 15.95 -6.88
CA LYS A 44 -13.24 14.94 -7.87
C LYS A 44 -12.48 13.64 -7.55
N LEU A 45 -13.15 12.51 -7.60
CA LEU A 45 -12.56 11.17 -7.49
C LEU A 45 -13.19 10.27 -8.54
N LEU A 46 -12.42 9.86 -9.55
CA LEU A 46 -12.90 9.01 -10.66
C LEU A 46 -14.26 9.47 -11.20
N GLY A 47 -14.31 10.70 -11.69
CA GLY A 47 -15.53 11.29 -12.25
C GLY A 47 -16.60 11.70 -11.24
N VAL A 48 -16.52 11.26 -9.98
CA VAL A 48 -17.50 11.56 -8.95
C VAL A 48 -17.07 12.79 -8.14
N PHE A 49 -17.98 13.72 -7.93
CA PHE A 49 -17.75 14.89 -7.05
C PHE A 49 -18.13 14.57 -5.61
N LEU A 50 -17.17 14.76 -4.71
CA LEU A 50 -17.29 14.50 -3.29
C LEU A 50 -17.25 15.80 -2.50
N LYS A 51 -18.16 15.97 -1.52
CA LYS A 51 -18.18 17.06 -0.54
C LYS A 51 -18.88 16.58 0.73
N GLY A 52 -18.33 16.89 1.89
CA GLY A 52 -18.84 16.46 3.20
C GLY A 52 -18.09 15.23 3.73
N ASN A 53 -18.77 14.39 4.49
CA ASN A 53 -18.19 13.30 5.26
C ASN A 53 -18.26 11.96 4.50
N TYR A 54 -17.13 11.24 4.52
CA TYR A 54 -16.99 9.94 3.89
C TYR A 54 -16.26 8.95 4.78
N LEU A 55 -16.56 7.69 4.55
CA LEU A 55 -15.81 6.54 5.06
C LEU A 55 -15.03 5.94 3.90
N VAL A 56 -13.72 5.81 4.04
CA VAL A 56 -12.84 5.15 3.08
C VAL A 56 -12.38 3.83 3.66
N VAL A 57 -12.56 2.76 2.92
CA VAL A 57 -12.18 1.40 3.31
C VAL A 57 -11.26 0.83 2.24
N HIS A 58 -10.12 0.28 2.65
CA HIS A 58 -9.21 -0.47 1.78
C HIS A 58 -9.08 -1.91 2.29
N ASP A 59 -9.03 -2.87 1.36
CA ASP A 59 -8.95 -4.31 1.66
C ASP A 59 -7.88 -4.98 0.79
N ASP A 60 -6.74 -5.29 1.41
CA ASP A 60 -5.61 -5.95 0.76
C ASP A 60 -5.97 -7.31 0.15
N THR A 61 -6.90 -8.03 0.76
CA THR A 61 -7.33 -9.33 0.24
C THR A 61 -7.96 -9.19 -1.13
N ARG A 62 -8.78 -8.17 -1.33
CA ARG A 62 -9.39 -7.88 -2.61
C ARG A 62 -8.37 -7.36 -3.63
N MET A 63 -7.44 -6.53 -3.17
CA MET A 63 -6.35 -6.04 -4.02
C MET A 63 -5.53 -7.21 -4.58
N ALA A 64 -5.20 -8.20 -3.75
CA ALA A 64 -4.47 -9.40 -4.18
C ALA A 64 -5.22 -10.24 -5.22
N LEU A 65 -6.56 -10.16 -5.25
CA LEU A 65 -7.42 -10.84 -6.23
C LEU A 65 -7.61 -10.02 -7.52
N GLY A 66 -7.07 -8.80 -7.60
CA GLY A 66 -7.26 -7.89 -8.74
C GLY A 66 -8.65 -7.26 -8.80
N GLU A 67 -9.41 -7.33 -7.70
CA GLU A 67 -10.73 -6.73 -7.56
C GLU A 67 -10.64 -5.27 -7.07
N ASP A 68 -11.76 -4.56 -7.10
CA ASP A 68 -11.87 -3.28 -6.39
C ASP A 68 -11.53 -3.49 -4.92
N CYS A 69 -10.55 -2.74 -4.44
CA CYS A 69 -10.01 -2.87 -3.10
C CYS A 69 -10.27 -1.64 -2.24
N THR A 70 -10.59 -0.51 -2.85
CA THR A 70 -10.91 0.72 -2.15
C THR A 70 -12.36 1.10 -2.39
N TYR A 71 -13.05 1.39 -1.31
CA TYR A 71 -14.49 1.70 -1.28
C TYR A 71 -14.68 3.03 -0.55
N VAL A 72 -15.44 3.94 -1.15
CA VAL A 72 -15.77 5.24 -0.56
C VAL A 72 -17.28 5.32 -0.34
N TYR A 73 -17.66 5.47 0.90
CA TYR A 73 -19.07 5.56 1.30
C TYR A 73 -19.39 6.98 1.75
N SER A 74 -20.50 7.54 1.27
CA SER A 74 -21.03 8.79 1.82
C SER A 74 -21.63 8.54 3.19
N ARG A 75 -21.34 9.44 4.14
CA ARG A 75 -21.83 9.36 5.52
C ARG A 75 -22.68 10.57 5.84
N LYS A 76 -23.92 10.31 6.22
CA LYS A 76 -24.87 11.33 6.66
C LYS A 76 -25.44 10.95 8.02
N GLU A 77 -25.69 11.94 8.85
CA GLU A 77 -26.38 11.70 10.12
C GLU A 77 -27.70 10.97 9.90
N ASN A 78 -27.99 9.98 10.76
CA ASN A 78 -29.20 9.19 10.77
C ASN A 78 -29.55 8.44 9.46
N GLN A 79 -28.57 8.21 8.60
CA GLN A 79 -28.71 7.41 7.38
C GLN A 79 -27.62 6.33 7.31
N PRO A 80 -27.91 5.17 6.71
CA PRO A 80 -26.88 4.16 6.46
C PRO A 80 -25.83 4.69 5.48
N ASP A 81 -24.58 4.27 5.66
CA ASP A 81 -23.49 4.61 4.76
C ASP A 81 -23.81 4.06 3.35
N LYS A 82 -23.66 4.92 2.33
CA LYS A 82 -23.97 4.58 0.94
C LYS A 82 -22.69 4.56 0.10
N LEU A 83 -22.41 3.45 -0.57
CA LEU A 83 -21.30 3.34 -1.53
C LEU A 83 -21.46 4.39 -2.64
N VAL A 84 -20.40 5.17 -2.86
CA VAL A 84 -20.36 6.25 -3.87
C VAL A 84 -19.45 5.88 -5.03
N VAL A 85 -18.28 5.29 -4.72
CA VAL A 85 -17.30 4.86 -5.70
C VAL A 85 -16.44 3.74 -5.12
N SER A 86 -16.06 2.78 -5.96
CA SER A 86 -15.04 1.77 -5.66
C SER A 86 -14.04 1.69 -6.82
N PHE A 87 -12.82 1.27 -6.52
CA PHE A 87 -11.78 1.15 -7.52
C PHE A 87 -10.64 0.21 -7.07
N HIS A 88 -9.92 -0.30 -8.04
CA HIS A 88 -8.65 -0.99 -7.82
C HIS A 88 -7.53 0.04 -7.77
N CYS A 89 -6.86 0.18 -6.63
CA CYS A 89 -5.80 1.15 -6.42
C CYS A 89 -4.43 0.61 -6.84
N ILE A 90 -3.46 1.50 -7.04
CA ILE A 90 -2.08 1.17 -7.35
C ILE A 90 -1.23 1.44 -6.10
N PRO A 91 -0.64 0.41 -5.46
CA PRO A 91 0.18 0.60 -4.28
C PRO A 91 1.48 1.31 -4.61
N VAL A 92 1.89 2.25 -3.76
CA VAL A 92 3.13 3.03 -3.89
C VAL A 92 3.78 3.19 -2.53
N ALA A 93 5.09 2.90 -2.43
CA ALA A 93 5.86 3.12 -1.22
C ALA A 93 5.97 4.61 -0.89
N ARG A 94 5.77 4.96 0.37
CA ARG A 94 5.89 6.32 0.92
C ARG A 94 6.54 6.27 2.30
N GLU A 95 6.89 7.42 2.83
CA GLU A 95 7.18 7.55 4.24
C GLU A 95 5.91 7.26 5.05
N LYS A 96 6.09 6.69 6.25
CA LYS A 96 4.98 6.38 7.15
C LYS A 96 4.21 7.66 7.50
N SER A 97 2.90 7.64 7.31
CA SER A 97 2.02 8.75 7.67
C SER A 97 1.45 8.56 9.07
N GLU A 98 1.40 9.60 9.87
CA GLU A 98 0.76 9.57 11.19
C GLU A 98 -0.77 9.73 11.08
N HIS A 99 -1.24 10.31 10.00
CA HIS A 99 -2.66 10.61 9.76
C HIS A 99 -3.11 10.11 8.40
N PHE A 100 -4.42 9.92 8.24
CA PHE A 100 -4.99 9.69 6.92
C PHE A 100 -4.72 10.91 6.02
N THR A 101 -4.09 10.68 4.89
CA THR A 101 -3.64 11.73 3.97
C THR A 101 -4.30 11.56 2.61
N VAL A 102 -4.82 12.65 2.07
CA VAL A 102 -5.37 12.72 0.71
C VAL A 102 -4.52 13.70 -0.09
N ARG A 103 -3.91 13.22 -1.16
CA ARG A 103 -3.16 14.08 -2.11
C ARG A 103 -4.04 14.39 -3.29
N THR A 104 -4.09 15.66 -3.64
CA THR A 104 -4.91 16.17 -4.74
C THR A 104 -4.08 16.95 -5.73
N ALA A 105 -4.50 16.95 -7.00
CA ALA A 105 -3.95 17.81 -8.06
C ALA A 105 -5.02 18.77 -8.60
N ARG A 106 -4.60 19.86 -9.21
CA ARG A 106 -5.51 20.76 -9.94
C ARG A 106 -5.95 20.08 -11.23
N ILE A 107 -7.24 20.12 -11.53
CA ILE A 107 -7.79 19.66 -12.80
C ILE A 107 -7.49 20.68 -13.91
N SER A 108 -7.65 21.96 -13.58
CA SER A 108 -7.44 23.08 -14.49
C SER A 108 -7.15 24.35 -13.69
N TYR A 109 -6.49 25.33 -14.31
CA TYR A 109 -6.31 26.65 -13.70
C TYR A 109 -7.61 27.46 -13.60
N LEU A 110 -8.61 27.09 -14.41
CA LEU A 110 -9.89 27.80 -14.48
C LEU A 110 -10.94 27.22 -13.51
N ILE A 111 -10.71 26.00 -13.00
CA ILE A 111 -11.67 25.31 -12.14
C ILE A 111 -11.05 25.12 -10.76
N PRO A 112 -11.69 25.61 -9.68
CA PRO A 112 -11.14 25.49 -8.31
C PRO A 112 -11.15 24.05 -7.78
N THR A 113 -11.96 23.16 -8.38
CA THR A 113 -12.06 21.77 -7.96
C THR A 113 -10.75 21.02 -8.19
N ARG A 114 -10.33 20.30 -7.17
CA ARG A 114 -9.13 19.45 -7.20
C ARG A 114 -9.53 18.00 -7.39
N GLU A 115 -8.64 17.23 -7.99
CA GLU A 115 -8.82 15.78 -8.17
C GLU A 115 -7.97 15.00 -7.17
N VAL A 116 -8.58 13.99 -6.53
CA VAL A 116 -7.87 13.08 -5.64
C VAL A 116 -6.97 12.18 -6.50
N ARG A 117 -5.69 12.14 -6.16
CA ARG A 117 -4.67 11.33 -6.87
C ARG A 117 -4.12 10.19 -6.06
N GLU A 118 -4.14 10.33 -4.75
CA GLU A 118 -3.54 9.34 -3.85
C GLU A 118 -4.16 9.47 -2.47
N ILE A 119 -4.33 8.35 -1.79
CA ILE A 119 -4.69 8.27 -0.38
C ILE A 119 -3.65 7.45 0.38
N GLN A 120 -3.42 7.76 1.64
CA GLN A 120 -2.53 7.00 2.51
C GLN A 120 -3.15 6.89 3.90
N PHE A 121 -3.24 5.68 4.42
CA PHE A 121 -3.80 5.44 5.75
C PHE A 121 -2.81 5.76 6.86
N ALA A 122 -3.34 6.10 8.03
CA ALA A 122 -2.52 6.36 9.21
C ALA A 122 -1.75 5.10 9.62
N GLY A 123 -0.47 5.27 9.92
CA GLY A 123 0.41 4.17 10.31
C GLY A 123 0.98 3.37 9.14
N SER A 124 0.51 3.60 7.91
CA SER A 124 0.98 2.90 6.71
C SER A 124 2.18 3.59 6.07
N SER A 125 3.13 2.81 5.56
CA SER A 125 4.20 3.25 4.64
C SER A 125 3.86 2.97 3.17
N GLU A 126 2.62 2.55 2.92
CA GLU A 126 2.07 2.37 1.59
C GLU A 126 0.95 3.39 1.35
N ALA A 127 0.99 4.03 0.20
CA ALA A 127 -0.09 4.85 -0.30
C ALA A 127 -0.75 4.18 -1.51
N HIS A 128 -1.96 4.57 -1.80
CA HIS A 128 -2.79 4.00 -2.85
C HIS A 128 -3.08 5.09 -3.88
N GLN A 129 -2.46 4.97 -5.06
CA GLN A 129 -2.74 5.88 -6.17
C GLN A 129 -4.10 5.55 -6.78
N ILE A 130 -4.82 6.60 -7.13
CA ILE A 130 -6.08 6.50 -7.87
C ILE A 130 -5.74 6.23 -9.35
N PRO A 131 -6.34 5.21 -9.98
CA PRO A 131 -6.13 4.96 -11.40
C PRO A 131 -6.57 6.17 -12.23
N SER A 132 -5.91 6.40 -13.35
CA SER A 132 -6.36 7.39 -14.34
C SER A 132 -7.62 6.89 -15.06
N GLU A 133 -8.57 7.77 -15.28
CA GLU A 133 -9.70 7.51 -16.18
C GLU A 133 -9.22 7.36 -17.63
#